data_7917e4725627543d1b644685508cdc43
#
_entry.id   7917e4725627543d1b644685508cdc43
#
_cell.length_a   1.000
_cell.length_b   1.000
_cell.length_c   1.000
_cell.angle_alpha   90.00
_cell.angle_beta   90.00
_cell.angle_gamma   90.00
#
_symmetry.space_group_name_H-M   'P 1'
#
loop_
_entity.id
_entity.type
_entity.pdbx_description
1 polymer ?
#
loop_
_entity_poly.entity_id
_entity_poly.type
_entity_poly.pdbx_seq_one_letter_code
_entity_poly.pdbx_strand_id
1 'polypeptide(L)'
;MKTLRTKYFIEKIFSFLLLSVIFISTIFGNVKNIQAESLLKVNFPKESIVEHLKLDVPKKFKNAWLKAEEGSWEPWLLKQNGFLGRQLFWDPKVEEATLLIGWESRAVWKNISQKEISLVQQDFEKIARKETGVTSGNPFPLIFEGELNPE
;
A
#
# COMPACT_ATOMS: atom_id res chain seq x y z
N MET A 1 40.29 -23.23 45.32
CA MET A 1 39.24 -22.23 45.52
C MET A 1 38.95 -21.31 44.32
N LYS A 2 39.79 -21.27 43.26
CA LYS A 2 39.56 -20.41 42.05
C LYS A 2 38.56 -21.01 41.03
N THR A 3 38.45 -22.31 40.90
CA THR A 3 37.64 -22.98 39.89
C THR A 3 36.12 -22.91 40.11
N LEU A 4 35.66 -22.87 41.36
CA LEU A 4 34.22 -22.78 41.70
C LEU A 4 33.60 -21.41 41.40
N ARG A 5 34.38 -20.33 41.50
CA ARG A 5 33.91 -18.96 41.27
C ARG A 5 33.69 -18.68 39.77
N THR A 6 34.53 -19.29 38.91
CA THR A 6 34.42 -19.13 37.44
C THR A 6 33.22 -19.87 36.89
N LYS A 7 32.88 -21.06 37.44
CA LYS A 7 31.73 -21.85 37.00
C LYS A 7 30.40 -21.14 37.33
N TYR A 8 30.29 -20.53 38.49
CA TYR A 8 29.09 -19.79 38.90
C TYR A 8 28.88 -18.50 38.11
N PHE A 9 29.97 -17.87 37.64
CA PHE A 9 29.90 -16.66 36.81
C PHE A 9 29.46 -16.96 35.39
N ILE A 10 29.90 -18.06 34.81
CA ILE A 10 29.52 -18.52 33.46
C ILE A 10 28.05 -18.94 33.43
N GLU A 11 27.56 -19.68 34.45
CA GLU A 11 26.15 -20.08 34.52
C GLU A 11 25.19 -18.88 34.66
N LYS A 12 25.56 -17.84 35.39
CA LYS A 12 24.76 -16.59 35.48
C LYS A 12 24.73 -15.83 34.18
N ILE A 13 25.84 -15.76 33.43
CA ILE A 13 25.89 -15.09 32.13
C ILE A 13 25.04 -15.85 31.11
N PHE A 14 25.09 -17.19 31.10
CA PHE A 14 24.29 -18.02 30.21
C PHE A 14 22.79 -17.90 30.50
N SER A 15 22.40 -17.85 31.78
CA SER A 15 20.99 -17.65 32.16
C SER A 15 20.46 -16.27 31.78
N PHE A 16 21.28 -15.21 31.86
CA PHE A 16 20.91 -13.86 31.49
C PHE A 16 20.81 -13.69 29.96
N LEU A 17 21.68 -14.35 29.20
CA LEU A 17 21.64 -14.39 27.73
C LEU A 17 20.41 -15.16 27.23
N LEU A 18 20.04 -16.27 27.86
CA LEU A 18 18.86 -17.05 27.46
C LEU A 18 17.56 -16.27 27.72
N LEU A 19 17.45 -15.54 28.84
CA LEU A 19 16.31 -14.70 29.17
C LEU A 19 16.17 -13.52 28.21
N SER A 20 17.27 -12.92 27.77
CA SER A 20 17.25 -11.80 26.83
C SER A 20 16.81 -12.23 25.42
N VAL A 21 17.19 -13.41 24.97
CA VAL A 21 16.77 -13.96 23.67
C VAL A 21 15.27 -14.29 23.66
N ILE A 22 14.72 -14.83 24.75
CA ILE A 22 13.28 -15.12 24.87
C ILE A 22 12.47 -13.82 24.89
N PHE A 23 12.96 -12.77 25.56
CA PHE A 23 12.26 -11.48 25.61
C PHE A 23 12.23 -10.75 24.27
N ILE A 24 13.30 -10.84 23.49
CA ILE A 24 13.38 -10.28 22.13
C ILE A 24 12.44 -11.03 21.18
N SER A 25 12.35 -12.37 21.31
CA SER A 25 11.48 -13.18 20.45
C SER A 25 9.99 -12.88 20.64
N THR A 26 9.56 -12.55 21.87
CA THR A 26 8.15 -12.21 22.15
C THR A 26 7.76 -10.83 21.66
N ILE A 27 8.69 -9.88 21.62
CA ILE A 27 8.42 -8.53 21.08
C ILE A 27 8.30 -8.57 19.54
N PHE A 28 9.17 -9.32 18.85
CA PHE A 28 9.11 -9.41 17.38
C PHE A 28 7.97 -10.32 16.87
N GLY A 29 7.51 -11.29 17.63
CA GLY A 29 6.39 -12.16 17.27
C GLY A 29 5.04 -11.42 17.23
N ASN A 30 4.83 -10.48 18.13
CA ASN A 30 3.58 -9.71 18.19
C ASN A 30 3.49 -8.57 17.16
N VAL A 31 4.63 -7.97 16.75
CA VAL A 31 4.63 -6.87 15.77
C VAL A 31 4.24 -7.35 14.37
N LYS A 32 4.61 -8.56 13.97
CA LYS A 32 4.25 -9.10 12.65
C LYS A 32 2.75 -9.40 12.50
N ASN A 33 2.08 -9.83 13.58
CA ASN A 33 0.65 -10.14 13.52
C ASN A 33 -0.23 -8.87 13.48
N ILE A 34 0.16 -7.82 14.19
CA ILE A 34 -0.61 -6.56 14.21
C ILE A 34 -0.54 -5.83 12.85
N GLN A 35 0.62 -5.85 12.17
CA GLN A 35 0.75 -5.25 10.84
C GLN A 35 0.05 -6.07 9.75
N ALA A 36 0.07 -7.41 9.81
CA ALA A 36 -0.60 -8.25 8.82
C ALA A 36 -2.13 -8.16 8.91
N GLU A 37 -2.69 -8.03 10.13
CA GLU A 37 -4.13 -7.92 10.32
C GLU A 37 -4.69 -6.53 9.94
N SER A 38 -3.92 -5.46 10.12
CA SER A 38 -4.31 -4.11 9.71
C SER A 38 -4.24 -3.89 8.19
N LEU A 39 -3.40 -4.65 7.47
CA LEU A 39 -3.27 -4.59 6.02
C LEU A 39 -4.38 -5.38 5.28
N LEU A 40 -5.14 -6.23 5.98
CA LEU A 40 -6.16 -7.10 5.37
C LEU A 40 -7.60 -6.57 5.47
N LYS A 41 -7.83 -5.44 6.17
CA LYS A 41 -9.15 -4.82 6.26
C LYS A 41 -9.05 -3.33 5.98
N VAL A 42 -9.12 -2.95 4.70
CA VAL A 42 -9.58 -1.59 4.38
C VAL A 42 -11.07 -1.58 4.70
N ASN A 43 -11.41 -1.15 5.91
CA ASN A 43 -12.79 -0.97 6.34
C ASN A 43 -13.15 0.50 6.09
N PHE A 44 -13.92 0.75 5.05
CA PHE A 44 -14.42 2.09 4.77
C PHE A 44 -15.59 2.40 5.71
N PRO A 45 -15.55 3.51 6.51
CA PRO A 45 -16.68 3.96 7.31
C PRO A 45 -17.94 4.14 6.46
N LYS A 46 -19.13 3.94 7.05
CA LYS A 46 -20.41 4.09 6.33
C LYS A 46 -20.62 5.48 5.71
N GLU A 47 -20.06 6.50 6.33
CA GLU A 47 -20.17 7.90 5.88
C GLU A 47 -19.13 8.26 4.82
N SER A 48 -18.20 7.35 4.52
CA SER A 48 -17.17 7.57 3.51
C SER A 48 -17.72 7.37 2.10
N ILE A 49 -16.93 7.79 1.12
CA ILE A 49 -17.19 7.53 -0.28
C ILE A 49 -16.03 6.74 -0.88
N VAL A 50 -16.31 5.81 -1.77
CA VAL A 50 -15.27 5.06 -2.48
C VAL A 50 -15.31 5.42 -3.96
N GLU A 51 -14.24 6.04 -4.42
CA GLU A 51 -13.98 6.24 -5.84
C GLU A 51 -13.66 4.89 -6.47
N HIS A 52 -14.38 4.54 -7.53
CA HIS A 52 -14.22 3.30 -8.27
C HIS A 52 -13.74 3.58 -9.67
N LEU A 53 -12.52 3.21 -9.97
CA LEU A 53 -11.92 3.39 -11.30
C LEU A 53 -11.64 2.04 -11.93
N LYS A 54 -11.73 1.98 -13.28
CA LYS A 54 -11.19 0.87 -14.06
C LYS A 54 -10.26 1.39 -15.14
N LEU A 55 -9.17 0.68 -15.32
CA LEU A 55 -8.15 0.96 -16.33
C LEU A 55 -8.01 -0.25 -17.25
N ASP A 56 -7.75 0.00 -18.54
CA ASP A 56 -7.26 -1.03 -19.45
C ASP A 56 -5.78 -1.30 -19.14
N VAL A 57 -5.48 -2.54 -18.70
CA VAL A 57 -4.13 -2.95 -18.28
C VAL A 57 -3.78 -4.28 -18.92
N PRO A 58 -3.20 -4.28 -20.13
CA PRO A 58 -2.79 -5.51 -20.80
C PRO A 58 -1.87 -6.37 -19.94
N LYS A 59 -2.08 -7.67 -19.93
CA LYS A 59 -1.36 -8.66 -19.11
C LYS A 59 0.15 -8.48 -19.14
N LYS A 60 0.71 -8.26 -20.33
CA LYS A 60 2.16 -8.05 -20.52
C LYS A 60 2.68 -6.81 -19.80
N PHE A 61 1.83 -5.84 -19.48
CA PHE A 61 2.20 -4.58 -18.86
C PHE A 61 1.72 -4.41 -17.41
N LYS A 62 1.12 -5.46 -16.80
CA LYS A 62 0.65 -5.42 -15.41
C LYS A 62 1.71 -4.88 -14.43
N ASN A 63 2.94 -5.37 -14.53
CA ASN A 63 4.02 -4.92 -13.64
C ASN A 63 4.45 -3.48 -13.91
N ALA A 64 4.36 -3.01 -15.15
CA ALA A 64 4.62 -1.62 -15.52
C ALA A 64 3.56 -0.69 -14.92
N TRP A 65 2.28 -1.11 -14.95
CA TRP A 65 1.20 -0.40 -14.29
C TRP A 65 1.42 -0.28 -12.78
N LEU A 66 1.72 -1.40 -12.08
CA LEU A 66 1.97 -1.39 -10.64
C LEU A 66 3.13 -0.44 -10.27
N LYS A 67 4.23 -0.46 -11.02
CA LYS A 67 5.35 0.48 -10.81
C LYS A 67 4.95 1.94 -11.02
N ALA A 68 4.08 2.21 -12.00
CA ALA A 68 3.59 3.56 -12.22
C ALA A 68 2.71 4.03 -11.05
N GLU A 69 1.83 3.17 -10.52
CA GLU A 69 1.03 3.43 -9.32
C GLU A 69 1.89 3.71 -8.08
N GLU A 70 2.87 2.84 -7.82
CA GLU A 70 3.79 2.97 -6.69
C GLU A 70 4.68 4.23 -6.77
N GLY A 71 5.05 4.63 -7.98
CA GLY A 71 5.94 5.79 -8.19
C GLY A 71 5.24 7.14 -8.30
N SER A 72 3.89 7.17 -8.36
CA SER A 72 3.13 8.41 -8.57
C SER A 72 1.92 8.53 -7.65
N TRP A 73 0.82 7.84 -7.96
CA TRP A 73 -0.45 7.95 -7.25
C TRP A 73 -0.34 7.57 -5.78
N GLU A 74 0.37 6.49 -5.43
CA GLU A 74 0.49 6.04 -4.06
C GLU A 74 1.10 7.09 -3.12
N PRO A 75 2.31 7.62 -3.36
CA PRO A 75 2.90 8.61 -2.49
C PRO A 75 2.14 9.95 -2.50
N TRP A 76 1.38 10.24 -3.55
CA TRP A 76 0.55 11.43 -3.61
C TRP A 76 -0.74 11.26 -2.79
N LEU A 77 -1.46 10.15 -2.92
CA LEU A 77 -2.67 9.82 -2.16
C LEU A 77 -2.41 9.83 -0.65
N LEU A 78 -1.29 9.26 -0.20
CA LEU A 78 -0.91 9.25 1.22
C LEU A 78 -0.78 10.64 1.87
N LYS A 79 -0.66 11.69 1.07
CA LYS A 79 -0.57 13.08 1.53
C LYS A 79 -1.91 13.82 1.49
N GLN A 80 -2.94 13.22 0.92
CA GLN A 80 -4.22 13.88 0.76
C GLN A 80 -5.05 13.86 2.06
N ASN A 81 -5.63 14.99 2.39
CA ASN A 81 -6.56 15.07 3.51
C ASN A 81 -7.78 14.19 3.22
N GLY A 82 -8.22 13.43 4.23
CA GLY A 82 -9.37 12.55 4.12
C GLY A 82 -9.19 11.30 3.26
N PHE A 83 -7.96 11.00 2.79
CA PHE A 83 -7.65 9.71 2.18
C PHE A 83 -7.69 8.60 3.24
N LEU A 84 -8.49 7.55 3.01
CA LEU A 84 -8.70 6.45 3.96
C LEU A 84 -7.92 5.19 3.58
N GLY A 85 -7.50 5.08 2.33
CA GLY A 85 -6.79 3.92 1.81
C GLY A 85 -7.24 3.55 0.41
N ARG A 86 -6.51 2.63 -0.22
CA ARG A 86 -6.88 2.12 -1.55
C ARG A 86 -6.64 0.62 -1.67
N GLN A 87 -7.35 0.02 -2.61
CA GLN A 87 -7.14 -1.36 -3.04
C GLN A 87 -7.03 -1.42 -4.55
N LEU A 88 -6.07 -2.21 -5.02
CA LEU A 88 -5.83 -2.46 -6.44
C LEU A 88 -6.13 -3.91 -6.75
N PHE A 89 -6.94 -4.14 -7.78
CA PHE A 89 -7.27 -5.45 -8.31
C PHE A 89 -6.91 -5.50 -9.79
N TRP A 90 -6.65 -6.68 -10.30
CA TRP A 90 -6.45 -6.89 -11.73
C TRP A 90 -7.14 -8.19 -12.16
N ASP A 91 -8.00 -8.08 -13.16
CA ASP A 91 -8.72 -9.24 -13.74
C ASP A 91 -7.94 -9.77 -14.96
N PRO A 92 -7.39 -11.01 -14.88
CA PRO A 92 -6.63 -11.60 -15.97
C PRO A 92 -7.48 -12.02 -17.18
N LYS A 93 -8.81 -12.05 -17.06
CA LYS A 93 -9.70 -12.49 -18.16
C LYS A 93 -10.02 -11.33 -19.10
N VAL A 94 -10.23 -10.15 -18.55
CA VAL A 94 -10.56 -8.94 -19.32
C VAL A 94 -9.39 -7.98 -19.42
N GLU A 95 -8.29 -8.26 -18.72
CA GLU A 95 -7.09 -7.43 -18.67
C GLU A 95 -7.37 -6.00 -18.14
N GLU A 96 -8.28 -5.90 -17.16
CA GLU A 96 -8.67 -4.66 -16.52
C GLU A 96 -8.12 -4.57 -15.10
N ALA A 97 -7.67 -3.38 -14.70
CA ALA A 97 -7.43 -3.05 -13.30
C ALA A 97 -8.67 -2.36 -12.71
N THR A 98 -9.00 -2.71 -11.47
CA THR A 98 -10.00 -2.03 -10.65
C THR A 98 -9.31 -1.38 -9.46
N LEU A 99 -9.54 -0.09 -9.26
CA LEU A 99 -9.03 0.67 -8.13
C LEU A 99 -10.22 1.12 -7.28
N LEU A 100 -10.15 0.85 -5.99
CA LEU A 100 -11.10 1.35 -4.99
C LEU A 100 -10.33 2.30 -4.06
N ILE A 101 -10.71 3.57 -4.04
CA ILE A 101 -10.01 4.62 -3.29
C ILE A 101 -11.01 5.24 -2.31
N GLY A 102 -10.76 5.03 -1.01
CA GLY A 102 -11.63 5.53 0.04
C GLY A 102 -11.32 6.97 0.43
N TRP A 103 -12.36 7.75 0.58
CA TRP A 103 -12.31 9.15 1.01
C TRP A 103 -13.26 9.38 2.19
N GLU A 104 -12.84 10.17 3.15
CA GLU A 104 -13.61 10.52 4.35
C GLU A 104 -15.00 11.10 4.02
N SER A 105 -15.09 11.86 2.93
CA SER A 105 -16.35 12.34 2.37
C SER A 105 -16.20 12.71 0.90
N ARG A 106 -17.33 12.76 0.19
CA ARG A 106 -17.38 13.24 -1.18
C ARG A 106 -16.91 14.70 -1.31
N ALA A 107 -17.20 15.54 -0.32
CA ALA A 107 -16.78 16.94 -0.31
C ALA A 107 -15.25 17.07 -0.26
N VAL A 108 -14.59 16.32 0.61
CA VAL A 108 -13.12 16.30 0.71
C VAL A 108 -12.50 15.84 -0.59
N TRP A 109 -12.97 14.73 -1.16
CA TRP A 109 -12.48 14.22 -2.44
C TRP A 109 -12.64 15.24 -3.58
N LYS A 110 -13.85 15.77 -3.77
CA LYS A 110 -14.12 16.71 -4.89
C LYS A 110 -13.48 18.09 -4.71
N ASN A 111 -12.93 18.40 -3.52
CA ASN A 111 -12.17 19.63 -3.28
C ASN A 111 -10.70 19.54 -3.73
N ILE A 112 -10.21 18.37 -4.14
CA ILE A 112 -8.86 18.21 -4.68
C ILE A 112 -8.74 18.97 -5.99
N SER A 113 -7.67 19.75 -6.12
CA SER A 113 -7.52 20.60 -7.29
C SER A 113 -7.20 19.79 -8.55
N GLN A 114 -7.87 20.11 -9.66
CA GLN A 114 -7.60 19.48 -10.96
C GLN A 114 -6.16 19.66 -11.44
N LYS A 115 -5.50 20.73 -11.00
CA LYS A 115 -4.08 20.96 -11.28
C LYS A 115 -3.20 19.91 -10.62
N GLU A 116 -3.46 19.57 -9.35
CA GLU A 116 -2.70 18.55 -8.63
C GLU A 116 -2.95 17.15 -9.23
N ILE A 117 -4.20 16.83 -9.53
CA ILE A 117 -4.57 15.58 -10.22
C ILE A 117 -3.83 15.47 -11.57
N SER A 118 -3.80 16.56 -12.35
CA SER A 118 -3.10 16.55 -13.63
C SER A 118 -1.59 16.36 -13.51
N LEU A 119 -0.98 16.88 -12.46
CA LEU A 119 0.46 16.72 -12.22
C LEU A 119 0.81 15.27 -11.85
N VAL A 120 0.08 14.67 -10.93
CA VAL A 120 0.31 13.27 -10.56
C VAL A 120 0.00 12.32 -11.72
N GLN A 121 -1.01 12.61 -12.54
CA GLN A 121 -1.32 11.85 -13.75
C GLN A 121 -0.17 11.92 -14.77
N GLN A 122 0.45 13.07 -14.95
CA GLN A 122 1.61 13.22 -15.84
C GLN A 122 2.81 12.39 -15.33
N ASP A 123 3.05 12.36 -14.03
CA ASP A 123 4.09 11.53 -13.42
C ASP A 123 3.79 10.05 -13.64
N PHE A 124 2.56 9.61 -13.41
CA PHE A 124 2.10 8.25 -13.69
C PHE A 124 2.36 7.87 -15.15
N GLU A 125 1.90 8.66 -16.10
CA GLU A 125 2.09 8.39 -17.52
C GLU A 125 3.56 8.37 -17.94
N LYS A 126 4.38 9.22 -17.36
CA LYS A 126 5.82 9.26 -17.62
C LYS A 126 6.48 7.93 -17.19
N ILE A 127 6.16 7.44 -15.99
CA ILE A 127 6.66 6.15 -15.51
C ILE A 127 6.11 5.01 -16.37
N ALA A 128 4.80 5.02 -16.62
CA ALA A 128 4.12 4.03 -17.45
C ALA A 128 4.76 3.90 -18.84
N ARG A 129 4.99 5.01 -19.52
CA ARG A 129 5.65 5.01 -20.83
C ARG A 129 7.09 4.47 -20.78
N LYS A 130 7.84 4.85 -19.75
CA LYS A 130 9.20 4.32 -19.54
C LYS A 130 9.21 2.80 -19.39
N GLU A 131 8.28 2.25 -18.61
CA GLU A 131 8.22 0.81 -18.31
C GLU A 131 7.61 -0.01 -19.45
N THR A 132 6.73 0.57 -20.27
CA THR A 132 6.06 -0.13 -21.37
C THR A 132 6.76 0.03 -22.72
N GLY A 133 7.59 1.06 -22.88
CA GLY A 133 8.17 1.45 -24.18
C GLY A 133 7.18 2.19 -25.11
N VAL A 134 5.97 2.50 -24.65
CA VAL A 134 5.00 3.32 -25.39
C VAL A 134 5.50 4.76 -25.44
N THR A 135 5.53 5.37 -26.63
CA THR A 135 6.17 6.67 -26.84
C THR A 135 5.26 7.88 -26.61
N SER A 136 3.94 7.69 -26.67
CA SER A 136 2.95 8.78 -26.50
C SER A 136 1.65 8.28 -25.89
N GLY A 137 0.87 9.19 -25.29
CA GLY A 137 -0.41 8.89 -24.65
C GLY A 137 -0.27 8.20 -23.29
N ASN A 138 -1.42 7.82 -22.72
CA ASN A 138 -1.50 7.04 -21.51
C ASN A 138 -1.53 5.54 -21.85
N PRO A 139 -0.52 4.74 -21.43
CA PRO A 139 -0.51 3.29 -21.66
C PRO A 139 -1.64 2.52 -20.96
N PHE A 140 -2.28 3.13 -19.96
CA PHE A 140 -3.32 2.54 -19.14
C PHE A 140 -4.54 3.48 -19.06
N PRO A 141 -5.33 3.59 -20.13
CA PRO A 141 -6.44 4.54 -20.17
C PRO A 141 -7.51 4.18 -19.16
N LEU A 142 -8.12 5.22 -18.58
CA LEU A 142 -9.32 5.10 -17.77
C LEU A 142 -10.50 4.69 -18.66
N ILE A 143 -11.17 3.59 -18.30
CA ILE A 143 -12.33 3.05 -19.04
C ILE A 143 -13.64 3.14 -18.26
N PHE A 144 -13.54 3.38 -16.95
CA PHE A 144 -14.70 3.57 -16.07
C PHE A 144 -14.34 4.42 -14.85
N GLU A 145 -15.26 5.31 -14.47
CA GLU A 145 -15.22 6.05 -13.21
C GLU A 145 -16.60 6.00 -12.56
N GLY A 146 -16.66 5.76 -11.27
CA GLY A 146 -17.89 5.70 -10.48
C GLY A 146 -17.67 5.96 -9.01
N GLU A 147 -18.77 6.03 -8.27
CA GLU A 147 -18.80 6.26 -6.81
C GLU A 147 -19.55 5.10 -6.17
N LEU A 148 -19.04 4.57 -5.05
CA LEU A 148 -19.67 3.53 -4.24
C LEU A 148 -19.85 4.04 -2.81
N ASN A 149 -20.97 3.65 -2.18
CA ASN A 149 -21.24 3.93 -0.76
C ASN A 149 -21.00 2.61 0.01
N PRO A 150 -20.21 2.61 1.09
CA PRO A 150 -20.11 1.47 2.00
C PRO A 150 -21.45 1.20 2.69
N GLU A 151 -21.86 -0.08 2.83
CA GLU A 151 -23.12 -0.51 3.47
C GLU A 151 -22.90 -0.99 4.93
#